data_ddc151fc0698d6f0e81ce548b0345bff
#
_entry.id   ddc151fc0698d6f0e81ce548b0345bff
#
_cell.length_a   1.000
_cell.length_b   1.000
_cell.length_c   1.000
_cell.angle_alpha   90.00
_cell.angle_beta   90.00
_cell.angle_gamma   90.00
#
_symmetry.space_group_name_H-M   'P 1'
#
loop_
_entity.id
_entity.type
_entity.pdbx_description
1 polymer ?
#
loop_
_entity_poly.entity_id
_entity_poly.type
_entity_poly.pdbx_seq_one_letter_code
_entity_poly.pdbx_strand_id
1 'polypeptide(L)'
;MFAPVNFAKGLEGFTGVIVTNTDFESSTFNVDLNKWNLIWFIQASYELPWDINFEVNGNYGTGALEGQIEVDWLSELSFSFGKEFLDDNLKVNLGFNKMLNRGFVGSIDYGNGTASVESNGSRQNVQLKLTYSFGSKFGKKKSKRDLNRDEENRIDDTN
;
A
#
# COMPACT_ATOMS: atom_id res chain seq x y z
N MET A 1 -12.11 5.88 8.05
CA MET A 1 -13.24 5.72 7.09
C MET A 1 -12.66 5.24 5.77
N PHE A 2 -13.27 4.23 5.13
CA PHE A 2 -12.79 3.63 3.88
C PHE A 2 -13.93 3.62 2.88
N ALA A 3 -13.62 3.86 1.61
CA ALA A 3 -14.59 3.85 0.53
C ALA A 3 -14.00 3.10 -0.70
N PRO A 4 -14.81 2.28 -1.40
CA PRO A 4 -14.38 1.68 -2.66
C PRO A 4 -14.25 2.74 -3.75
N VAL A 5 -13.30 2.52 -4.65
CA VAL A 5 -13.10 3.33 -5.87
C VAL A 5 -13.47 2.45 -7.06
N ASN A 6 -14.74 2.51 -7.47
CA ASN A 6 -15.28 1.68 -8.54
C ASN A 6 -16.33 2.41 -9.38
N PHE A 7 -16.17 3.71 -9.55
CA PHE A 7 -17.14 4.56 -10.26
C PHE A 7 -17.03 4.50 -11.81
N ALA A 8 -16.06 3.75 -12.34
CA ALA A 8 -15.89 3.54 -13.78
C ALA A 8 -15.64 2.05 -14.07
N LYS A 9 -16.06 1.59 -15.25
CA LYS A 9 -15.79 0.22 -15.69
C LYS A 9 -14.29 -0.02 -15.80
N GLY A 10 -13.79 -1.09 -15.20
CA GLY A 10 -12.37 -1.45 -15.17
C GLY A 10 -11.55 -0.69 -14.12
N LEU A 11 -12.16 0.18 -13.32
CA LEU A 11 -11.52 0.85 -12.19
C LEU A 11 -11.92 0.15 -10.90
N GLU A 12 -10.94 -0.37 -10.19
CA GLU A 12 -11.12 -1.05 -8.91
C GLU A 12 -10.13 -0.49 -7.89
N GLY A 13 -10.54 -0.40 -6.66
CA GLY A 13 -9.65 0.06 -5.61
C GLY A 13 -10.37 0.52 -4.35
N PHE A 14 -9.63 1.18 -3.50
CA PHE A 14 -10.16 1.80 -2.30
C PHE A 14 -9.37 3.05 -1.93
N THR A 15 -10.04 3.95 -1.25
CA THR A 15 -9.44 5.14 -0.63
C THR A 15 -9.92 5.24 0.81
N GLY A 16 -9.17 5.90 1.64
CA GLY A 16 -9.58 6.05 3.03
C GLY A 16 -8.87 7.20 3.73
N VAL A 17 -9.47 7.59 4.83
CA VAL A 17 -8.94 8.61 5.73
C VAL A 17 -8.89 8.03 7.14
N ILE A 18 -7.74 8.19 7.78
CA ILE A 18 -7.51 7.89 9.19
C ILE A 18 -7.23 9.22 9.87
N VAL A 19 -7.94 9.48 10.95
CA VAL A 19 -7.71 10.66 11.81
C VAL A 19 -7.30 10.14 13.17
N THR A 20 -6.18 10.61 13.66
CA THR A 20 -5.67 10.28 14.99
C THR A 20 -5.36 11.55 15.76
N ASN A 21 -5.51 11.49 17.07
CA ASN A 21 -4.99 12.48 18.00
C ASN A 21 -3.94 11.80 18.87
N THR A 22 -2.80 12.43 19.01
CA THR A 22 -1.69 11.94 19.84
C THR A 22 -1.36 13.00 20.87
N ASP A 23 -1.36 12.58 22.14
CA ASP A 23 -0.91 13.37 23.28
C ASP A 23 0.43 12.84 23.76
N PHE A 24 1.35 13.73 24.04
CA PHE A 24 2.62 13.42 24.68
C PHE A 24 2.92 14.41 25.81
N GLU A 25 2.94 13.90 27.03
CA GLU A 25 3.24 14.68 28.22
C GLU A 25 4.49 14.12 28.91
N SER A 26 5.39 14.99 29.30
CA SER A 26 6.59 14.64 30.07
C SER A 26 6.95 15.72 31.07
N SER A 27 6.78 15.42 32.34
CA SER A 27 7.18 16.31 33.44
C SER A 27 8.70 16.48 33.56
N THR A 28 9.46 15.47 33.14
CA THR A 28 10.92 15.51 33.15
C THR A 28 11.48 16.51 32.15
N PHE A 29 10.85 16.65 31.02
CA PHE A 29 11.24 17.56 29.94
C PHE A 29 10.38 18.82 29.90
N ASN A 30 9.39 18.93 30.78
CA ASN A 30 8.40 20.01 30.79
C ASN A 30 7.76 20.22 29.42
N VAL A 31 7.31 19.14 28.81
CA VAL A 31 6.70 19.10 27.48
C VAL A 31 5.28 18.59 27.61
N ASP A 32 4.37 19.29 26.96
CA ASP A 32 2.95 18.94 26.79
C ASP A 32 2.57 19.22 25.34
N LEU A 33 2.41 18.17 24.53
CA LEU A 33 2.17 18.24 23.10
C LEU A 33 0.89 17.48 22.76
N ASN A 34 0.03 18.10 22.00
CA ASN A 34 -1.16 17.49 21.41
C ASN A 34 -1.20 17.77 19.91
N LYS A 35 -1.37 16.74 19.11
CA LYS A 35 -1.42 16.90 17.66
C LYS A 35 -2.44 15.98 17.01
N TRP A 36 -3.28 16.57 16.18
CA TRP A 36 -4.16 15.85 15.27
C TRP A 36 -3.40 15.51 13.99
N ASN A 37 -3.53 14.26 13.55
CA ASN A 37 -2.99 13.78 12.30
C ASN A 37 -4.11 13.23 11.42
N LEU A 38 -4.08 13.58 10.14
CA LEU A 38 -4.94 13.02 9.12
C LEU A 38 -4.06 12.30 8.10
N ILE A 39 -4.34 11.03 7.86
CA ILE A 39 -3.70 10.23 6.82
C ILE A 39 -4.76 9.89 5.78
N TRP A 40 -4.57 10.38 4.57
CA TRP A 40 -5.33 9.95 3.40
C TRP A 40 -4.51 8.99 2.57
N PHE A 41 -5.13 7.92 2.07
CA PHE A 41 -4.47 6.98 1.19
C PHE A 41 -5.41 6.54 0.07
N ILE A 42 -4.81 6.13 -1.04
CA ILE A 42 -5.47 5.58 -2.21
C ILE A 42 -4.70 4.39 -2.74
N GLN A 43 -5.42 3.34 -3.08
CA GLN A 43 -4.94 2.24 -3.89
C GLN A 43 -5.98 1.96 -4.96
N ALA A 44 -5.58 2.04 -6.22
CA ALA A 44 -6.49 1.77 -7.32
C ALA A 44 -5.76 1.10 -8.48
N SER A 45 -6.51 0.29 -9.23
CA SER A 45 -6.08 -0.31 -10.49
C SER A 45 -7.10 0.01 -11.57
N TYR A 46 -6.60 0.19 -12.77
CA TYR A 46 -7.41 0.47 -13.94
C TYR A 46 -6.91 -0.31 -15.15
N GLU A 47 -7.84 -1.02 -15.80
CA GLU A 47 -7.54 -1.74 -17.03
C GLU A 47 -7.57 -0.78 -18.22
N LEU A 48 -6.40 -0.48 -18.74
CA LEU A 48 -6.19 0.35 -19.92
C LEU A 48 -6.44 -0.46 -21.21
N PRO A 49 -6.66 0.20 -22.38
CA PRO A 49 -6.64 -0.48 -23.66
C PRO A 49 -5.37 -1.34 -23.86
N TRP A 50 -5.51 -2.39 -24.66
CA TRP A 50 -4.44 -3.38 -24.97
C TRP A 50 -4.03 -4.25 -23.77
N ASP A 51 -4.95 -4.50 -22.82
CA ASP A 51 -4.74 -5.36 -21.65
C ASP A 51 -3.55 -4.87 -20.79
N ILE A 52 -3.40 -3.57 -20.66
CA ILE A 52 -2.43 -2.97 -19.76
C ILE A 52 -3.11 -2.66 -18.43
N ASN A 53 -2.63 -3.27 -17.35
CA ASN A 53 -3.06 -2.94 -16.01
C ASN A 53 -2.24 -1.76 -15.46
N PHE A 54 -2.92 -0.66 -15.13
CA PHE A 54 -2.34 0.48 -14.44
C PHE A 54 -2.70 0.41 -12.96
N GLU A 55 -1.71 0.54 -12.09
CA GLU A 55 -1.90 0.58 -10.65
C GLU A 55 -1.32 1.87 -10.08
N VAL A 56 -2.02 2.44 -9.10
CA VAL A 56 -1.56 3.59 -8.33
C VAL A 56 -1.72 3.32 -6.85
N ASN A 57 -0.68 3.67 -6.09
CA ASN A 57 -0.68 3.67 -4.64
C ASN A 57 -0.16 5.00 -4.14
N GLY A 58 -0.89 5.63 -3.24
CA GLY A 58 -0.49 6.91 -2.67
C GLY A 58 -0.96 7.09 -1.25
N ASN A 59 -0.21 7.87 -0.50
CA ASN A 59 -0.60 8.35 0.81
C ASN A 59 -0.16 9.79 1.03
N TYR A 60 -0.89 10.47 1.89
CA TYR A 60 -0.59 11.81 2.37
C TYR A 60 -0.96 11.93 3.84
N GLY A 61 -0.02 12.37 4.66
CA GLY A 61 -0.23 12.64 6.08
C GLY A 61 0.08 14.10 6.42
N THR A 62 -0.72 14.71 7.28
CA THR A 62 -0.59 16.13 7.66
C THR A 62 0.50 16.40 8.69
N GLY A 63 1.19 15.38 9.12
CA GLY A 63 2.17 15.43 10.21
C GLY A 63 1.64 14.74 11.46
N ALA A 64 2.53 14.34 12.34
CA ALA A 64 2.21 13.53 13.52
C ALA A 64 3.14 13.88 14.70
N LEU A 65 2.82 13.32 15.87
CA LEU A 65 3.77 13.23 16.98
C LEU A 65 4.30 11.80 17.10
N GLU A 66 5.61 11.67 17.14
CA GLU A 66 6.30 10.43 17.50
C GLU A 66 7.11 10.65 18.80
N GLY A 67 6.44 10.42 19.94
CA GLY A 67 6.93 10.86 21.23
C GLY A 67 6.98 12.40 21.29
N GLN A 68 8.16 12.96 21.56
CA GLN A 68 8.39 14.42 21.56
C GLN A 68 8.79 15.00 20.19
N ILE A 69 8.86 14.14 19.14
CA ILE A 69 9.22 14.59 17.79
C ILE A 69 7.95 15.01 17.05
N GLU A 70 7.89 16.26 16.65
CA GLU A 70 6.90 16.71 15.69
C GLU A 70 7.34 16.37 14.28
N VAL A 71 6.66 15.42 13.67
CA VAL A 71 6.88 15.04 12.26
C VAL A 71 6.10 15.95 11.36
N ASP A 72 6.73 16.45 10.32
CA ASP A 72 6.10 17.26 9.28
C ASP A 72 5.22 16.37 8.36
N TRP A 73 4.52 16.98 7.40
CA TRP A 73 3.69 16.24 6.47
C TRP A 73 4.51 15.23 5.64
N LEU A 74 3.91 14.07 5.39
CA LEU A 74 4.51 12.98 4.61
C LEU A 74 3.66 12.72 3.37
N SER A 75 4.31 12.45 2.25
CA SER A 75 3.60 12.01 1.04
C SER A 75 4.39 10.96 0.29
N GLU A 76 3.69 9.99 -0.26
CA GLU A 76 4.27 9.01 -1.16
C GLU A 76 3.29 8.72 -2.30
N LEU A 77 3.81 8.66 -3.54
CA LEU A 77 3.05 8.24 -4.70
C LEU A 77 3.89 7.28 -5.53
N SER A 78 3.32 6.14 -5.83
CA SER A 78 3.90 5.11 -6.69
C SER A 78 2.86 4.66 -7.71
N PHE A 79 3.28 4.30 -8.91
CA PHE A 79 2.41 3.75 -9.93
C PHE A 79 3.14 2.72 -10.78
N SER A 80 2.39 1.81 -11.39
CA SER A 80 2.95 0.78 -12.25
C SER A 80 2.08 0.48 -13.46
N PHE A 81 2.71 -0.08 -14.47
CA PHE A 81 2.07 -0.60 -15.67
C PHE A 81 2.44 -2.06 -15.83
N GLY A 82 1.44 -2.93 -15.83
CA GLY A 82 1.57 -4.36 -16.00
C GLY A 82 0.95 -4.83 -17.30
N LYS A 83 1.56 -5.80 -17.96
CA LYS A 83 0.97 -6.50 -19.11
C LYS A 83 1.38 -7.96 -19.12
N GLU A 84 0.43 -8.79 -19.50
CA GLU A 84 0.63 -10.23 -19.68
C GLU A 84 0.80 -10.56 -21.16
N PHE A 85 1.73 -11.47 -21.46
CA PHE A 85 2.08 -11.93 -22.78
C PHE A 85 2.18 -13.47 -22.80
N LEU A 86 2.17 -14.07 -23.97
CA LEU A 86 2.38 -15.51 -24.17
C LEU A 86 1.35 -16.38 -23.41
N ASP A 87 0.07 -16.05 -23.57
CA ASP A 87 -1.04 -16.73 -22.87
C ASP A 87 -0.83 -16.75 -21.35
N ASP A 88 -0.52 -15.57 -20.77
CA ASP A 88 -0.27 -15.31 -19.35
C ASP A 88 1.00 -15.96 -18.77
N ASN A 89 1.85 -16.52 -19.63
CA ASN A 89 3.10 -17.13 -19.17
C ASN A 89 4.21 -16.09 -18.92
N LEU A 90 4.16 -14.93 -19.54
CA LEU A 90 5.11 -13.84 -19.32
C LEU A 90 4.39 -12.60 -18.80
N LYS A 91 4.70 -12.18 -17.57
CA LYS A 91 4.25 -10.94 -16.98
C LYS A 91 5.37 -9.91 -16.97
N VAL A 92 5.10 -8.76 -17.55
CA VAL A 92 5.99 -7.60 -17.55
C VAL A 92 5.35 -6.50 -16.70
N ASN A 93 6.07 -6.01 -15.71
CA ASN A 93 5.63 -4.90 -14.88
C ASN A 93 6.70 -3.82 -14.82
N LEU A 94 6.32 -2.59 -15.15
CA LEU A 94 7.15 -1.39 -15.07
C LEU A 94 6.62 -0.52 -13.93
N GLY A 95 7.35 -0.47 -12.84
CA GLY A 95 7.01 0.28 -11.64
C GLY A 95 7.81 1.58 -11.52
N PHE A 96 7.13 2.62 -11.08
CA PHE A 96 7.66 3.94 -10.74
C PHE A 96 7.37 4.18 -9.26
N ASN A 97 8.38 3.95 -8.43
CA ASN A 97 8.20 3.98 -7.00
C ASN A 97 8.64 5.31 -6.42
N LYS A 98 7.84 5.83 -5.49
CA LYS A 98 8.13 7.03 -4.71
C LYS A 98 8.35 8.29 -5.55
N MET A 99 7.55 8.44 -6.61
CA MET A 99 7.66 9.58 -7.53
C MET A 99 7.38 10.92 -6.85
N LEU A 100 6.42 10.95 -5.92
CA LEU A 100 6.25 12.03 -4.97
C LEU A 100 6.58 11.47 -3.60
N ASN A 101 7.72 11.79 -3.09
CA ASN A 101 8.15 11.39 -1.76
C ASN A 101 8.84 12.56 -1.08
N ARG A 102 8.26 13.01 0.02
CA ARG A 102 8.94 13.87 0.96
C ARG A 102 9.49 12.98 2.08
N GLY A 103 10.80 13.04 2.29
CA GLY A 103 11.46 12.36 3.39
C GLY A 103 10.91 12.80 4.75
N PHE A 104 11.23 12.05 5.77
CA PHE A 104 10.91 12.39 7.15
C PHE A 104 11.65 13.69 7.54
N VAL A 105 10.90 14.69 7.97
CA VAL A 105 11.42 15.89 8.61
C VAL A 105 10.72 15.99 9.96
N GLY A 106 11.48 15.99 11.02
CA GLY A 106 10.97 16.11 12.37
C GLY A 106 11.69 17.22 13.14
N SER A 107 11.01 17.80 14.10
CA SER A 107 11.58 18.78 15.03
C SER A 107 11.27 18.41 16.47
N ILE A 108 12.22 18.74 17.36
CA ILE A 108 12.07 18.59 18.80
C ILE A 108 12.32 19.97 19.40
N ASP A 109 11.36 20.46 20.16
CA ASP A 109 11.51 21.68 20.96
C ASP A 109 11.91 21.32 22.40
N TYR A 110 13.02 21.87 22.86
CA TYR A 110 13.53 21.70 24.20
C TYR A 110 13.23 22.89 25.13
N GLY A 111 12.44 23.88 24.63
CA GLY A 111 12.13 25.11 25.35
C GLY A 111 13.27 26.17 25.35
N ASN A 112 14.51 25.77 25.24
CA ASN A 112 15.69 26.62 25.10
C ASN A 112 16.41 26.45 23.75
N GLY A 113 15.86 25.62 22.87
CA GLY A 113 16.39 25.37 21.53
C GLY A 113 15.58 24.30 20.80
N THR A 114 15.67 24.33 19.49
CA THR A 114 15.01 23.36 18.61
C THR A 114 16.06 22.50 17.91
N ALA A 115 15.90 21.18 17.93
CA ALA A 115 16.66 20.26 17.10
C ALA A 115 15.79 19.79 15.94
N SER A 116 16.36 19.70 14.73
CA SER A 116 15.71 19.13 13.57
C SER A 116 16.34 17.80 13.17
N VAL A 117 15.51 16.85 12.82
CA VAL A 117 15.91 15.55 12.28
C VAL A 117 15.37 15.47 10.85
N GLU A 118 16.25 15.29 9.90
CA GLU A 118 15.90 15.12 8.50
C GLU A 118 16.44 13.77 8.00
N SER A 119 15.56 12.97 7.44
CA SER A 119 15.93 11.74 6.77
C SER A 119 15.52 11.84 5.30
N ASN A 120 16.49 11.91 4.43
CA ASN A 120 16.29 11.81 2.99
C ASN A 120 15.94 10.37 2.62
N GLY A 121 14.83 9.91 3.15
CA GLY A 121 14.36 8.54 3.08
C GLY A 121 14.39 7.95 1.70
N SER A 122 13.71 7.39 1.09
CA SER A 122 13.59 6.55 -0.07
C SER A 122 13.75 7.31 -1.38
N ARG A 123 14.73 6.89 -2.13
CA ARG A 123 14.97 7.43 -3.47
C ARG A 123 13.86 7.01 -4.42
N GLN A 124 13.48 7.90 -5.31
CA GLN A 124 12.70 7.57 -6.50
C GLN A 124 13.41 6.47 -7.28
N ASN A 125 12.70 5.45 -7.70
CA ASN A 125 13.27 4.41 -8.53
C ASN A 125 12.28 3.95 -9.60
N VAL A 126 12.85 3.47 -10.70
CA VAL A 126 12.12 2.78 -11.75
C VAL A 126 12.52 1.31 -11.70
N GLN A 127 11.55 0.42 -11.70
CA GLN A 127 11.75 -1.01 -11.60
C GLN A 127 11.07 -1.72 -12.76
N LEU A 128 11.83 -2.55 -13.48
CA LEU A 128 11.29 -3.50 -14.44
C LEU A 128 11.30 -4.89 -13.81
N LYS A 129 10.13 -5.51 -13.72
CA LYS A 129 9.97 -6.88 -13.25
C LYS A 129 9.45 -7.75 -14.39
N LEU A 130 10.19 -8.82 -14.67
CA LEU A 130 9.81 -9.86 -15.61
C LEU A 130 9.55 -11.14 -14.83
N THR A 131 8.38 -11.73 -15.02
CA THR A 131 8.00 -13.00 -14.40
C THR A 131 7.61 -13.95 -15.51
N TYR A 132 8.33 -15.06 -15.66
CA TYR A 132 7.99 -16.10 -16.61
C TYR A 132 7.61 -17.38 -15.89
N SER A 133 6.44 -17.91 -16.20
CA SER A 133 5.91 -19.15 -15.62
C SER A 133 6.25 -20.33 -16.50
N PHE A 134 7.12 -21.23 -16.03
CA PHE A 134 7.47 -22.46 -16.71
C PHE A 134 6.55 -23.59 -16.27
N GLY A 135 6.15 -24.44 -17.17
CA GLY A 135 5.42 -25.66 -16.88
C GLY A 135 4.09 -25.76 -17.59
N SER A 136 3.75 -26.98 -18.03
CA SER A 136 2.48 -27.23 -18.66
C SER A 136 1.34 -27.06 -17.64
N LYS A 137 0.16 -26.73 -18.11
CA LYS A 137 -1.12 -26.64 -17.37
C LYS A 137 -1.54 -27.99 -16.70
N PHE A 138 -0.61 -28.90 -16.43
CA PHE A 138 -0.83 -30.15 -15.68
C PHE A 138 -0.82 -29.88 -14.19
N GLY A 139 -1.95 -29.46 -13.70
CA GLY A 139 -2.19 -29.24 -12.28
C GLY A 139 -3.31 -28.23 -12.08
N LYS A 140 -4.49 -28.49 -12.64
CA LYS A 140 -5.69 -27.91 -12.03
C LYS A 140 -5.65 -28.35 -10.57
N LYS A 141 -5.28 -27.46 -9.66
CA LYS A 141 -5.58 -27.66 -8.24
C LYS A 141 -7.06 -27.97 -8.19
N LYS A 142 -7.41 -29.23 -7.80
CA LYS A 142 -8.79 -29.55 -7.49
C LYS A 142 -9.29 -28.46 -6.54
N SER A 143 -10.35 -27.79 -6.91
CA SER A 143 -11.00 -26.83 -6.05
C SER A 143 -11.31 -27.52 -4.72
N LYS A 144 -11.21 -26.81 -3.59
CA LYS A 144 -11.67 -27.35 -2.29
C LYS A 144 -13.09 -27.94 -2.35
N ARG A 145 -13.91 -27.45 -3.27
CA ARG A 145 -15.25 -27.95 -3.56
C ARG A 145 -15.27 -29.38 -4.13
N ASP A 146 -14.29 -29.70 -4.98
CA ASP A 146 -14.20 -31.04 -5.59
C ASP A 146 -13.69 -32.07 -4.59
N LEU A 147 -12.81 -31.66 -3.67
CA LEU A 147 -12.31 -32.55 -2.59
C LEU A 147 -13.43 -32.92 -1.62
N ASN A 148 -14.29 -31.98 -1.23
CA ASN A 148 -15.41 -32.28 -0.34
C ASN A 148 -16.45 -33.21 -1.00
N ARG A 149 -16.67 -33.08 -2.30
CA ARG A 149 -17.60 -33.93 -3.02
C ARG A 149 -17.09 -35.39 -3.17
N ASP A 150 -15.76 -35.53 -3.33
CA ASP A 150 -15.12 -36.88 -3.37
C ASP A 150 -15.19 -37.57 -1.99
N GLU A 151 -15.20 -36.82 -0.89
CA GLU A 151 -15.38 -37.37 0.47
C GLU A 151 -16.84 -37.73 0.79
N GLU A 152 -17.80 -36.91 0.39
CA GLU A 152 -19.23 -37.22 0.54
C GLU A 152 -19.62 -38.52 -0.21
N ASN A 153 -19.15 -38.69 -1.45
CA ASN A 153 -19.42 -39.89 -2.23
C ASN A 153 -18.81 -41.17 -1.62
N ARG A 154 -17.69 -41.05 -0.86
CA ARG A 154 -17.07 -42.20 -0.17
C ARG A 154 -17.83 -42.62 1.07
N ILE A 155 -18.59 -41.72 1.69
CA ILE A 155 -19.39 -42.01 2.89
C ILE A 155 -20.71 -42.70 2.50
N ASP A 156 -21.30 -42.39 1.35
CA ASP A 156 -22.52 -42.98 0.87
C ASP A 156 -22.35 -44.45 0.38
N ASP A 157 -21.13 -44.83 -0.06
CA ASP A 157 -20.85 -46.23 -0.50
C ASP A 157 -20.57 -47.21 0.65
N THR A 158 -20.68 -46.79 1.92
CA THR A 158 -20.34 -47.60 3.11
C THR A 158 -21.56 -47.97 3.99
N ASN A 159 -22.79 -47.71 3.54
CA ASN A 159 -24.04 -48.11 4.24
C ASN A 159 -24.82 -49.17 3.48
#